data_e32b2598656b01e0309a9304ea011d84
#
_entry.id   e32b2598656b01e0309a9304ea011d84
#
_cell.length_a   1.000
_cell.length_b   1.000
_cell.length_c   1.000
_cell.angle_alpha   90.00
_cell.angle_beta   90.00
_cell.angle_gamma   90.00
#
_symmetry.space_group_name_H-M   'P 1'
#
loop_
_entity.id
_entity.type
_entity.pdbx_description
1 polymer ?
#
loop_
_entity_poly.entity_id
_entity_poly.type
_entity_poly.pdbx_seq_one_letter_code
_entity_poly.pdbx_strand_id
1 'polypeptide(L)'
;MNDQLKYISPAFHLLLVAFISLTLTSCHVGRYFFWNFADINDYKKFPSLPIEKASDEFSFKEKSVVSDITVPQIFEEKSCAITFDEFQETHKTVAFMIIRNDSILYEKYYSGYDDSAIIPSFSLSKSFISALIGIAVDENFIKNVHQPVTDFIPELKQNDPRFENITLEHLLNMRSGIRFNEGYSNPFADMAKYYYGRNLNKYLTQLKIETPPDEKYNYLSVNTLLLGIALERATGKKLNQYLEEKIWKPLNMEFEASWSIDSKKNNQIKAFCCINARTRDFAKFGRLYLNNGKYNQQQIIPEEWIKKTMAITNNSKDSQNYAYNYSWRVKEDGAIFAKGVLGQFIYVFPEKNIIMVRLGKKTDGINWPQFMELICSDL
;
A
#
# COMPACT_ATOMS: atom_id res chain seq x y z
N MET A 1 44.20 44.88 24.50
CA MET A 1 43.73 43.52 24.76
C MET A 1 43.16 43.00 23.45
N ASN A 2 43.84 42.03 22.84
CA ASN A 2 43.71 41.67 21.41
C ASN A 2 42.41 40.93 21.07
N ASP A 3 41.66 41.51 20.14
CA ASP A 3 40.63 40.80 19.34
C ASP A 3 41.34 39.90 18.30
N GLN A 4 41.49 38.64 18.63
CA GLN A 4 41.80 37.58 17.66
C GLN A 4 40.52 36.80 17.40
N LEU A 5 39.56 37.40 16.70
CA LEU A 5 38.54 36.67 15.98
C LEU A 5 39.24 35.92 14.82
N LYS A 6 39.61 34.68 15.07
CA LYS A 6 40.16 33.79 14.04
C LYS A 6 39.14 33.66 12.90
N TYR A 7 39.45 34.20 11.76
CA TYR A 7 38.75 33.95 10.51
C TYR A 7 38.77 32.44 10.22
N ILE A 8 37.66 31.77 10.46
CA ILE A 8 37.50 30.39 10.03
C ILE A 8 37.56 30.41 8.50
N SER A 9 38.47 29.65 7.91
CA SER A 9 38.69 29.68 6.46
C SER A 9 37.42 29.30 5.69
N PRO A 10 37.14 29.89 4.51
CA PRO A 10 36.00 29.50 3.66
C PRO A 10 35.98 28.00 3.36
N ALA A 11 37.15 27.37 3.25
CA ALA A 11 37.28 25.92 3.06
C ALA A 11 36.74 25.13 4.27
N PHE A 12 36.95 25.62 5.50
CA PHE A 12 36.40 24.98 6.70
C PHE A 12 34.90 25.08 6.74
N HIS A 13 34.29 26.21 6.34
CA HIS A 13 32.85 26.37 6.25
C HIS A 13 32.27 25.44 5.18
N LEU A 14 32.90 25.31 4.02
CA LEU A 14 32.52 24.37 2.97
C LEU A 14 32.57 22.91 3.44
N LEU A 15 33.65 22.52 4.13
CA LEU A 15 33.79 21.19 4.70
C LEU A 15 32.76 20.92 5.81
N LEU A 16 32.48 21.90 6.66
CA LEU A 16 31.49 21.80 7.71
C LEU A 16 30.06 21.65 7.11
N VAL A 17 29.73 22.46 6.11
CA VAL A 17 28.45 22.36 5.39
C VAL A 17 28.33 21.01 4.67
N ALA A 18 29.39 20.55 4.01
CA ALA A 18 29.42 19.24 3.37
C ALA A 18 29.27 18.10 4.40
N PHE A 19 29.96 18.19 5.55
CA PHE A 19 29.83 17.20 6.63
C PHE A 19 28.45 17.20 7.26
N ILE A 20 27.87 18.37 7.53
CA ILE A 20 26.49 18.49 8.03
C ILE A 20 25.50 17.95 6.99
N SER A 21 25.65 18.25 5.71
CA SER A 21 24.82 17.73 4.64
C SER A 21 24.89 16.20 4.55
N LEU A 22 26.11 15.62 4.62
CA LEU A 22 26.32 14.17 4.62
C LEU A 22 25.70 13.48 5.84
N THR A 23 25.83 14.07 7.03
CA THR A 23 25.22 13.53 8.25
C THR A 23 23.70 13.64 8.25
N LEU A 24 23.15 14.75 7.76
CA LEU A 24 21.71 14.93 7.61
C LEU A 24 21.11 13.95 6.61
N THR A 25 21.75 13.69 5.48
CA THR A 25 21.27 12.72 4.49
C THR A 25 21.41 11.27 4.95
N SER A 26 22.23 10.97 5.94
CA SER A 26 22.34 9.64 6.55
C SER A 26 21.21 9.34 7.56
N CYS A 27 20.62 10.37 8.16
CA CYS A 27 19.49 10.27 9.10
C CYS A 27 18.14 10.24 8.36
N HIS A 28 17.16 9.49 8.86
CA HIS A 28 15.81 9.49 8.29
C HIS A 28 15.14 10.87 8.34
N VAL A 29 15.41 11.67 9.36
CA VAL A 29 14.92 13.05 9.50
C VAL A 29 15.47 13.93 8.38
N GLY A 30 16.78 13.86 8.11
CA GLY A 30 17.40 14.59 7.00
C GLY A 30 16.78 14.20 5.65
N ARG A 31 16.58 12.89 5.41
CA ARG A 31 15.91 12.43 4.17
C ARG A 31 14.46 12.88 4.07
N TYR A 32 13.72 12.89 5.19
CA TYR A 32 12.35 13.40 5.22
C TYR A 32 12.29 14.85 4.70
N PHE A 33 13.15 15.73 5.18
CA PHE A 33 13.19 17.12 4.72
C PHE A 33 13.74 17.27 3.29
N PHE A 34 14.78 16.52 2.95
CA PHE A 34 15.38 16.57 1.62
C PHE A 34 14.47 16.04 0.51
N TRP A 35 13.69 15.00 0.80
CA TRP A 35 12.75 14.40 -0.16
C TRP A 35 11.35 14.99 -0.11
N ASN A 36 11.09 15.90 0.82
CA ASN A 36 9.90 16.72 0.89
C ASN A 36 8.58 15.93 0.85
N PHE A 37 8.35 15.08 1.85
CA PHE A 37 7.18 14.18 1.99
C PHE A 37 7.15 13.01 0.99
N ALA A 38 6.21 12.10 1.21
CA ALA A 38 5.96 10.99 0.29
C ALA A 38 5.39 11.51 -1.03
N ASP A 39 5.93 11.00 -2.14
CA ASP A 39 5.59 11.41 -3.50
C ASP A 39 5.49 10.19 -4.42
N ILE A 40 4.70 10.30 -5.49
CA ILE A 40 4.53 9.20 -6.46
C ILE A 40 5.81 8.87 -7.24
N ASN A 41 6.85 9.71 -7.18
CA ASN A 41 8.16 9.43 -7.75
C ASN A 41 9.14 8.79 -6.75
N ASP A 42 8.68 8.44 -5.54
CA ASP A 42 9.56 7.87 -4.51
C ASP A 42 10.15 6.51 -4.92
N TYR A 43 9.52 5.80 -5.85
CA TYR A 43 10.09 4.58 -6.43
C TYR A 43 11.47 4.81 -7.11
N LYS A 44 11.76 6.04 -7.55
CA LYS A 44 13.07 6.45 -8.10
C LYS A 44 14.11 6.73 -7.01
N LYS A 45 13.66 6.98 -5.77
CA LYS A 45 14.52 7.37 -4.63
C LYS A 45 14.96 6.16 -3.80
N PHE A 46 14.11 5.12 -3.73
CA PHE A 46 14.40 3.90 -2.98
C PHE A 46 14.99 2.82 -3.89
N PRO A 47 15.97 2.04 -3.41
CA PRO A 47 16.32 0.80 -4.08
C PRO A 47 15.13 -0.16 -4.04
N SER A 48 15.01 -1.02 -5.04
CA SER A 48 13.91 -1.99 -5.16
C SER A 48 14.40 -3.34 -5.65
N LEU A 49 13.58 -4.38 -5.43
CA LEU A 49 13.74 -5.72 -6.00
C LEU A 49 12.73 -5.91 -7.13
N PRO A 50 13.13 -6.55 -8.25
CA PRO A 50 12.25 -6.77 -9.37
C PRO A 50 11.15 -7.78 -9.06
N ILE A 51 10.06 -7.69 -9.79
CA ILE A 51 8.96 -8.65 -9.87
C ILE A 51 8.70 -8.86 -11.36
N GLU A 52 9.10 -10.04 -11.85
CA GLU A 52 9.02 -10.37 -13.25
C GLU A 52 7.59 -10.78 -13.65
N LYS A 53 7.18 -10.44 -14.87
CA LYS A 53 5.93 -10.93 -15.45
C LYS A 53 6.09 -12.34 -16.04
N ALA A 54 4.98 -12.99 -16.36
CA ALA A 54 4.98 -14.20 -17.18
C ALA A 54 5.29 -13.88 -18.65
N SER A 55 5.55 -14.93 -19.46
CA SER A 55 5.67 -14.79 -20.92
C SER A 55 4.34 -14.41 -21.57
N ASP A 56 3.27 -15.02 -21.06
CA ASP A 56 1.90 -14.72 -21.51
C ASP A 56 1.34 -13.57 -20.69
N GLU A 57 0.54 -12.72 -21.33
CA GLU A 57 -0.12 -11.61 -20.67
C GLU A 57 -1.64 -11.68 -20.85
N PHE A 58 -2.36 -11.26 -19.83
CA PHE A 58 -3.79 -11.01 -19.92
C PHE A 58 -4.01 -9.52 -20.09
N SER A 59 -4.79 -9.12 -21.08
CA SER A 59 -5.22 -7.74 -21.26
C SER A 59 -6.73 -7.65 -21.17
N PHE A 60 -7.23 -6.63 -20.49
CA PHE A 60 -8.65 -6.30 -20.49
C PHE A 60 -9.09 -5.93 -21.92
N LYS A 61 -10.31 -6.31 -22.29
CA LYS A 61 -10.84 -5.95 -23.61
C LYS A 61 -11.06 -4.45 -23.69
N GLU A 62 -10.53 -3.83 -24.72
CA GLU A 62 -10.87 -2.45 -25.02
C GLU A 62 -12.31 -2.40 -25.57
N LYS A 63 -13.12 -1.57 -24.99
CA LYS A 63 -14.48 -1.28 -25.45
C LYS A 63 -14.56 0.20 -25.81
N SER A 64 -15.54 0.56 -26.65
CA SER A 64 -15.81 1.98 -26.92
C SER A 64 -15.97 2.70 -25.58
N VAL A 65 -15.16 3.72 -25.35
CA VAL A 65 -15.16 4.53 -24.12
C VAL A 65 -16.59 4.99 -23.85
N VAL A 66 -17.08 4.78 -22.64
CA VAL A 66 -18.33 5.41 -22.19
C VAL A 66 -18.05 6.91 -22.11
N SER A 67 -18.56 7.67 -23.09
CA SER A 67 -18.31 9.11 -23.22
C SER A 67 -19.00 9.95 -22.16
N ASP A 68 -19.94 9.35 -21.40
CA ASP A 68 -20.90 10.10 -20.60
C ASP A 68 -20.79 9.83 -19.07
N ILE A 69 -19.57 9.57 -18.59
CA ILE A 69 -19.35 9.52 -17.13
C ILE A 69 -19.44 10.95 -16.60
N THR A 70 -20.37 11.17 -15.69
CA THR A 70 -20.58 12.47 -15.06
C THR A 70 -19.97 12.51 -13.66
N VAL A 71 -19.63 13.71 -13.21
CA VAL A 71 -19.28 13.94 -11.80
C VAL A 71 -20.56 13.79 -10.96
N PRO A 72 -20.57 12.97 -9.89
CA PRO A 72 -21.74 12.89 -9.04
C PRO A 72 -22.06 14.25 -8.40
N GLN A 73 -23.33 14.64 -8.44
CA GLN A 73 -23.83 15.99 -8.07
C GLN A 73 -23.33 16.50 -6.72
N ILE A 74 -23.16 15.62 -5.73
CA ILE A 74 -22.66 16.02 -4.39
C ILE A 74 -21.18 16.47 -4.39
N PHE A 75 -20.44 16.21 -5.47
CA PHE A 75 -19.04 16.61 -5.66
C PHE A 75 -18.91 17.79 -6.65
N GLU A 76 -20.00 18.22 -7.26
CA GLU A 76 -20.00 19.40 -8.12
C GLU A 76 -19.87 20.68 -7.28
N GLU A 77 -19.01 21.57 -7.71
CA GLU A 77 -18.96 22.92 -7.14
C GLU A 77 -20.23 23.70 -7.53
N LYS A 78 -20.84 24.38 -6.57
CA LYS A 78 -22.15 25.08 -6.73
C LYS A 78 -22.19 26.12 -7.86
N SER A 79 -21.08 26.44 -8.51
CA SER A 79 -20.96 27.54 -9.45
C SER A 79 -20.62 27.17 -10.89
N CYS A 80 -20.21 25.94 -11.18
CA CYS A 80 -19.84 25.53 -12.54
C CYS A 80 -19.91 24.00 -12.70
N ALA A 81 -20.67 23.53 -13.68
CA ALA A 81 -20.61 22.14 -14.10
C ALA A 81 -19.24 21.90 -14.75
N ILE A 82 -18.45 20.98 -14.20
CA ILE A 82 -17.16 20.55 -14.75
C ILE A 82 -17.29 19.16 -15.34
N THR A 83 -16.53 18.90 -16.39
CA THR A 83 -16.45 17.56 -16.96
C THR A 83 -15.78 16.59 -16.00
N PHE A 84 -16.01 15.30 -16.17
CA PHE A 84 -15.35 14.26 -15.38
C PHE A 84 -13.81 14.39 -15.45
N ASP A 85 -13.29 14.68 -16.63
CA ASP A 85 -11.87 14.86 -16.86
C ASP A 85 -11.28 16.06 -16.10
N GLU A 86 -11.95 17.19 -16.17
CA GLU A 86 -11.55 18.40 -15.43
C GLU A 86 -11.58 18.18 -13.91
N PHE A 87 -12.57 17.42 -13.43
CA PHE A 87 -12.63 17.03 -12.02
C PHE A 87 -11.40 16.19 -11.63
N GLN A 88 -11.05 15.18 -12.43
CA GLN A 88 -9.89 14.34 -12.16
C GLN A 88 -8.57 15.12 -12.18
N GLU A 89 -8.39 16.04 -13.13
CA GLU A 89 -7.21 16.90 -13.22
C GLU A 89 -7.11 17.87 -12.03
N THR A 90 -8.23 18.51 -11.68
CA THR A 90 -8.30 19.42 -10.53
C THR A 90 -7.87 18.71 -9.26
N HIS A 91 -8.34 17.49 -9.02
CA HIS A 91 -8.02 16.69 -7.84
C HIS A 91 -6.75 15.84 -7.99
N LYS A 92 -5.86 16.21 -8.94
CA LYS A 92 -4.51 15.64 -9.07
C LYS A 92 -4.51 14.12 -9.26
N THR A 93 -5.51 13.61 -9.96
CA THR A 93 -5.50 12.23 -10.45
C THR A 93 -4.40 12.06 -11.48
N VAL A 94 -3.72 10.93 -11.45
CA VAL A 94 -2.70 10.50 -12.42
C VAL A 94 -3.30 9.52 -13.41
N ALA A 95 -4.07 8.55 -12.90
CA ALA A 95 -4.78 7.58 -13.69
C ALA A 95 -6.15 7.29 -13.04
N PHE A 96 -7.17 7.17 -13.87
CA PHE A 96 -8.48 6.68 -13.47
C PHE A 96 -8.95 5.63 -14.47
N MET A 97 -9.37 4.47 -13.96
CA MET A 97 -9.77 3.33 -14.77
C MET A 97 -11.06 2.73 -14.23
N ILE A 98 -11.98 2.39 -15.11
CA ILE A 98 -13.21 1.66 -14.82
C ILE A 98 -13.27 0.43 -15.72
N ILE A 99 -13.42 -0.74 -15.12
CA ILE A 99 -13.54 -2.01 -15.81
C ILE A 99 -14.86 -2.66 -15.38
N ARG A 100 -15.61 -3.17 -16.34
CA ARG A 100 -16.81 -3.96 -16.12
C ARG A 100 -16.82 -5.19 -17.02
N ASN A 101 -17.04 -6.37 -16.46
CA ASN A 101 -17.07 -7.63 -17.20
C ASN A 101 -15.80 -7.84 -18.07
N ASP A 102 -14.63 -7.62 -17.47
CA ASP A 102 -13.32 -7.71 -18.14
C ASP A 102 -13.14 -6.76 -19.34
N SER A 103 -13.98 -5.73 -19.46
CA SER A 103 -13.88 -4.71 -20.49
C SER A 103 -13.62 -3.34 -19.89
N ILE A 104 -12.67 -2.61 -20.45
CA ILE A 104 -12.36 -1.25 -20.06
C ILE A 104 -13.50 -0.35 -20.55
N LEU A 105 -14.23 0.26 -19.63
CA LEU A 105 -15.25 1.27 -19.93
C LEU A 105 -14.63 2.68 -19.97
N TYR A 106 -13.64 2.91 -19.13
CA TYR A 106 -12.92 4.17 -19.06
C TYR A 106 -11.49 3.93 -18.61
N GLU A 107 -10.54 4.52 -19.32
CA GLU A 107 -9.13 4.57 -18.92
C GLU A 107 -8.56 5.90 -19.38
N LYS A 108 -8.09 6.69 -18.45
CA LYS A 108 -7.43 7.96 -18.77
C LYS A 108 -6.32 8.28 -17.80
N TYR A 109 -5.29 8.89 -18.37
CA TYR A 109 -4.12 9.39 -17.66
C TYR A 109 -4.08 10.90 -17.78
N TYR A 110 -3.64 11.58 -16.71
CA TYR A 110 -3.72 13.03 -16.57
C TYR A 110 -2.36 13.63 -16.27
N SER A 111 -2.23 14.95 -16.44
CA SER A 111 -1.03 15.71 -16.08
C SER A 111 0.25 15.20 -16.79
N GLY A 112 0.14 14.75 -18.04
CA GLY A 112 1.26 14.28 -18.85
C GLY A 112 1.74 12.87 -18.54
N TYR A 113 0.97 12.09 -17.76
CA TYR A 113 1.19 10.65 -17.57
C TYR A 113 0.47 9.86 -18.67
N ASP A 114 0.93 8.64 -18.89
CA ASP A 114 0.38 7.67 -19.83
C ASP A 114 0.32 6.27 -19.21
N ASP A 115 -0.02 5.26 -19.98
CA ASP A 115 -0.14 3.86 -19.55
C ASP A 115 1.19 3.24 -19.11
N SER A 116 2.31 3.86 -19.48
CA SER A 116 3.64 3.46 -19.03
C SER A 116 3.99 3.91 -17.61
N ALA A 117 3.15 4.76 -17.00
CA ALA A 117 3.41 5.35 -15.69
C ALA A 117 3.51 4.29 -14.59
N ILE A 118 4.67 4.25 -13.94
CA ILE A 118 4.90 3.44 -12.73
C ILE A 118 4.55 4.28 -11.52
N ILE A 119 3.61 3.80 -10.71
CA ILE A 119 3.14 4.50 -9.50
C ILE A 119 3.31 3.58 -8.29
N PRO A 120 3.88 4.09 -7.18
CA PRO A 120 3.97 3.31 -5.95
C PRO A 120 2.57 3.08 -5.35
N SER A 121 2.32 1.84 -4.98
CA SER A 121 1.06 1.39 -4.37
C SER A 121 0.74 2.09 -3.06
N PHE A 122 1.76 2.59 -2.36
CA PHE A 122 1.65 2.90 -0.93
C PHE A 122 0.91 1.78 -0.19
N SER A 123 -0.08 2.11 0.63
CA SER A 123 -0.76 1.12 1.48
C SER A 123 -1.64 0.11 0.74
N LEU A 124 -1.81 0.19 -0.59
CA LEU A 124 -2.41 -0.91 -1.36
C LEU A 124 -1.62 -2.21 -1.17
N SER A 125 -0.30 -2.13 -0.95
CA SER A 125 0.55 -3.29 -0.68
C SER A 125 0.07 -4.15 0.49
N LYS A 126 -0.64 -3.56 1.47
CA LYS A 126 -1.18 -4.28 2.62
C LYS A 126 -2.20 -5.35 2.19
N SER A 127 -3.00 -5.05 1.18
CA SER A 127 -3.96 -6.00 0.62
C SER A 127 -3.25 -7.14 -0.15
N PHE A 128 -2.12 -6.84 -0.81
CA PHE A 128 -1.27 -7.89 -1.41
C PHE A 128 -0.65 -8.78 -0.33
N ILE A 129 -0.13 -8.21 0.76
CA ILE A 129 0.39 -9.01 1.89
C ILE A 129 -0.70 -9.89 2.47
N SER A 130 -1.92 -9.38 2.65
CA SER A 130 -3.05 -10.18 3.11
C SER A 130 -3.32 -11.36 2.17
N ALA A 131 -3.36 -11.15 0.87
CA ALA A 131 -3.52 -12.23 -0.10
C ALA A 131 -2.43 -13.29 0.01
N LEU A 132 -1.16 -12.86 0.12
CA LEU A 132 -0.02 -13.76 0.29
C LEU A 132 -0.06 -14.56 1.60
N ILE A 133 -0.54 -13.97 2.70
CA ILE A 133 -0.80 -14.70 3.96
C ILE A 133 -1.86 -15.79 3.73
N GLY A 134 -2.95 -15.47 3.02
CA GLY A 134 -3.99 -16.43 2.69
C GLY A 134 -3.46 -17.61 1.87
N ILE A 135 -2.63 -17.34 0.89
CA ILE A 135 -1.95 -18.38 0.09
C ILE A 135 -1.00 -19.21 0.96
N ALA A 136 -0.20 -18.56 1.82
CA ALA A 136 0.74 -19.27 2.69
C ALA A 136 0.04 -20.16 3.73
N VAL A 137 -1.18 -19.80 4.16
CA VAL A 137 -2.02 -20.67 5.00
C VAL A 137 -2.51 -21.88 4.23
N ASP A 138 -2.98 -21.70 3.00
CA ASP A 138 -3.45 -22.79 2.14
C ASP A 138 -2.33 -23.78 1.79
N GLU A 139 -1.13 -23.24 1.54
CA GLU A 139 0.09 -24.04 1.27
C GLU A 139 0.73 -24.64 2.52
N ASN A 140 0.15 -24.45 3.71
CA ASN A 140 0.66 -24.93 4.99
C ASN A 140 2.03 -24.37 5.42
N PHE A 141 2.52 -23.28 4.84
CA PHE A 141 3.67 -22.52 5.36
C PHE A 141 3.33 -21.82 6.67
N ILE A 142 2.07 -21.40 6.82
CA ILE A 142 1.47 -20.86 8.03
C ILE A 142 0.32 -21.78 8.42
N LYS A 143 0.32 -22.27 9.66
CA LYS A 143 -0.71 -23.22 10.11
C LYS A 143 -2.12 -22.58 10.13
N ASN A 144 -2.21 -21.36 10.64
CA ASN A 144 -3.41 -20.53 10.65
C ASN A 144 -3.05 -19.10 11.13
N VAL A 145 -4.00 -18.16 11.00
CA VAL A 145 -3.81 -16.75 11.39
C VAL A 145 -3.75 -16.50 12.90
N HIS A 146 -4.13 -17.48 13.72
CA HIS A 146 -4.07 -17.37 15.19
C HIS A 146 -2.69 -17.70 15.75
N GLN A 147 -1.72 -18.13 14.90
CA GLN A 147 -0.33 -18.29 15.34
C GLN A 147 0.24 -16.96 15.82
N PRO A 148 0.96 -16.95 16.95
CA PRO A 148 1.70 -15.80 17.43
C PRO A 148 2.73 -15.31 16.40
N VAL A 149 2.88 -14.01 16.26
CA VAL A 149 3.93 -13.42 15.38
C VAL A 149 5.34 -13.86 15.81
N THR A 150 5.50 -14.19 17.08
CA THR A 150 6.78 -14.68 17.66
C THR A 150 7.18 -16.06 17.21
N ASP A 151 6.27 -16.86 16.64
CA ASP A 151 6.63 -18.13 15.99
C ASP A 151 7.54 -17.90 14.77
N PHE A 152 7.37 -16.76 14.11
CA PHE A 152 8.14 -16.33 12.94
C PHE A 152 9.23 -15.33 13.27
N ILE A 153 9.01 -14.47 14.28
CA ILE A 153 9.91 -13.37 14.67
C ILE A 153 10.20 -13.49 16.19
N PRO A 154 10.94 -14.52 16.64
CA PRO A 154 11.15 -14.78 18.06
C PRO A 154 11.90 -13.66 18.79
N GLU A 155 12.68 -12.86 18.09
CA GLU A 155 13.39 -11.71 18.68
C GLU A 155 12.44 -10.61 19.21
N LEU A 156 11.20 -10.57 18.77
CA LEU A 156 10.20 -9.65 19.33
C LEU A 156 9.91 -9.92 20.80
N LYS A 157 9.92 -11.19 21.20
CA LYS A 157 9.74 -11.60 22.59
C LYS A 157 10.84 -11.05 23.51
N GLN A 158 12.07 -10.93 23.00
CA GLN A 158 13.18 -10.35 23.76
C GLN A 158 12.99 -8.85 24.00
N ASN A 159 12.29 -8.18 23.09
CA ASN A 159 11.99 -6.74 23.24
C ASN A 159 10.87 -6.51 24.25
N ASP A 160 9.80 -7.30 24.15
CA ASP A 160 8.64 -7.23 25.02
C ASP A 160 7.92 -8.59 24.99
N PRO A 161 7.91 -9.36 26.10
CA PRO A 161 7.29 -10.70 26.12
C PRO A 161 5.83 -10.72 25.71
N ARG A 162 5.10 -9.61 25.79
CA ARG A 162 3.69 -9.50 25.41
C ARG A 162 3.46 -9.72 23.91
N PHE A 163 4.53 -9.69 23.06
CA PHE A 163 4.41 -10.05 21.64
C PHE A 163 3.96 -11.50 21.43
N GLU A 164 4.09 -12.38 22.40
CA GLU A 164 3.57 -13.75 22.33
C GLU A 164 2.04 -13.82 22.23
N ASN A 165 1.35 -12.74 22.63
CA ASN A 165 -0.10 -12.65 22.54
C ASN A 165 -0.59 -12.03 21.22
N ILE A 166 0.32 -11.57 20.36
CA ILE A 166 -0.04 -10.95 19.08
C ILE A 166 -0.04 -12.01 17.99
N THR A 167 -1.21 -12.28 17.45
CA THR A 167 -1.38 -13.21 16.33
C THR A 167 -1.26 -12.50 14.98
N LEU A 168 -1.09 -13.27 13.90
CA LEU A 168 -1.13 -12.74 12.54
C LEU A 168 -2.49 -12.08 12.25
N GLU A 169 -3.58 -12.58 12.81
CA GLU A 169 -4.91 -11.98 12.65
C GLU A 169 -5.02 -10.60 13.29
N HIS A 170 -4.44 -10.39 14.48
CA HIS A 170 -4.38 -9.07 15.10
C HIS A 170 -3.63 -8.06 14.21
N LEU A 171 -2.57 -8.49 13.55
CA LEU A 171 -1.81 -7.66 12.61
C LEU A 171 -2.61 -7.36 11.34
N LEU A 172 -3.28 -8.37 10.75
CA LEU A 172 -4.12 -8.23 9.55
C LEU A 172 -5.27 -7.24 9.77
N ASN A 173 -5.85 -7.24 10.97
CA ASN A 173 -7.01 -6.43 11.35
C ASN A 173 -6.65 -5.11 12.05
N MET A 174 -5.35 -4.76 12.11
CA MET A 174 -4.89 -3.52 12.76
C MET A 174 -5.30 -3.41 14.25
N ARG A 175 -5.23 -4.54 14.98
CA ARG A 175 -5.63 -4.66 16.40
C ARG A 175 -4.51 -5.18 17.29
N SER A 176 -3.26 -4.93 16.91
CA SER A 176 -2.08 -5.48 17.60
C SER A 176 -1.75 -4.85 18.95
N GLY A 177 -2.18 -3.63 19.20
CA GLY A 177 -1.80 -2.88 20.41
C GLY A 177 -0.32 -2.44 20.46
N ILE A 178 0.41 -2.52 19.33
CA ILE A 178 1.81 -2.07 19.24
C ILE A 178 1.86 -0.55 19.40
N ARG A 179 2.81 -0.06 20.21
CA ARG A 179 3.12 1.37 20.30
C ARG A 179 3.86 1.83 19.06
N PHE A 180 3.20 2.66 18.25
CA PHE A 180 3.77 3.16 17.02
C PHE A 180 3.09 4.47 16.61
N ASN A 181 3.88 5.49 16.28
CA ASN A 181 3.36 6.76 15.78
C ASN A 181 3.26 6.72 14.26
N GLU A 182 2.04 6.58 13.74
CA GLU A 182 1.73 6.53 12.29
C GLU A 182 1.71 7.93 11.63
N GLY A 183 2.15 9.00 12.30
CA GLY A 183 2.12 10.38 11.78
C GLY A 183 2.92 10.56 10.49
N TYR A 184 2.24 10.93 9.39
CA TYR A 184 2.88 11.11 8.09
C TYR A 184 3.55 12.48 7.91
N SER A 185 3.07 13.50 8.61
CA SER A 185 3.58 14.87 8.53
C SER A 185 4.60 15.25 9.63
N ASN A 186 5.02 14.28 10.43
CA ASN A 186 5.99 14.47 11.50
C ASN A 186 7.29 13.70 11.22
N PRO A 187 8.43 14.38 11.01
CA PRO A 187 9.72 13.72 10.74
C PRO A 187 10.22 12.84 11.89
N PHE A 188 9.73 13.06 13.10
CA PHE A 188 10.09 12.29 14.30
C PHE A 188 9.11 11.14 14.60
N ALA A 189 8.05 11.00 13.82
CA ALA A 189 7.14 9.86 13.93
C ALA A 189 7.83 8.55 13.52
N ASP A 190 7.36 7.44 14.09
CA ASP A 190 7.89 6.12 13.71
C ASP A 190 7.65 5.85 12.22
N MET A 191 6.52 6.26 11.67
CA MET A 191 6.23 6.09 10.24
C MET A 191 7.30 6.76 9.37
N ALA A 192 7.73 7.99 9.68
CA ALA A 192 8.81 8.67 8.95
C ALA A 192 10.14 7.90 9.07
N LYS A 193 10.45 7.37 10.26
CA LYS A 193 11.62 6.53 10.51
C LYS A 193 11.58 5.25 9.67
N TYR A 194 10.43 4.57 9.58
CA TYR A 194 10.27 3.35 8.80
C TYR A 194 10.24 3.62 7.29
N TYR A 195 9.63 4.73 6.87
CA TYR A 195 9.56 5.07 5.45
C TYR A 195 10.90 5.55 4.88
N TYR A 196 11.59 6.45 5.58
CA TYR A 196 12.86 7.03 5.11
C TYR A 196 14.11 6.34 5.67
N GLY A 197 13.97 5.44 6.64
CA GLY A 197 15.06 4.73 7.27
C GLY A 197 15.71 3.69 6.34
N ARG A 198 16.93 3.28 6.69
CA ARG A 198 17.74 2.33 5.91
C ARG A 198 18.01 1.01 6.62
N ASN A 199 17.38 0.76 7.77
CA ASN A 199 17.56 -0.48 8.52
C ASN A 199 16.29 -0.83 9.30
N LEU A 200 15.29 -1.36 8.59
CA LEU A 200 14.02 -1.74 9.17
C LEU A 200 14.17 -2.81 10.25
N ASN A 201 15.05 -3.80 10.03
CA ASN A 201 15.28 -4.86 11.02
C ASN A 201 15.79 -4.32 12.36
N LYS A 202 16.65 -3.30 12.35
CA LYS A 202 17.09 -2.64 13.58
C LYS A 202 15.92 -1.95 14.31
N TYR A 203 14.95 -1.41 13.58
CA TYR A 203 13.84 -0.70 14.22
C TYR A 203 12.86 -1.66 14.89
N LEU A 204 12.75 -2.89 14.39
CA LEU A 204 11.93 -3.94 15.02
C LEU A 204 12.37 -4.25 16.44
N THR A 205 13.69 -4.20 16.73
CA THR A 205 14.21 -4.45 18.09
C THR A 205 13.85 -3.35 19.10
N GLN A 206 13.15 -2.30 18.68
CA GLN A 206 12.72 -1.19 19.54
C GLN A 206 11.20 -1.18 19.77
N LEU A 207 10.47 -2.09 19.11
CA LEU A 207 9.02 -2.17 19.25
C LEU A 207 8.62 -2.56 20.66
N LYS A 208 7.54 -1.98 21.16
CA LYS A 208 6.92 -2.24 22.47
C LYS A 208 5.41 -2.33 22.29
N ILE A 209 4.75 -2.99 23.21
CA ILE A 209 3.30 -3.07 23.31
C ILE A 209 2.78 -1.91 24.17
N GLU A 210 1.74 -1.24 23.68
CA GLU A 210 1.05 -0.17 24.41
C GLU A 210 -0.19 -0.69 25.12
N THR A 211 -1.05 -1.41 24.39
CA THR A 211 -2.29 -2.00 24.90
C THR A 211 -2.36 -3.50 24.60
N PRO A 212 -3.19 -4.28 25.28
CA PRO A 212 -3.45 -5.65 24.89
C PRO A 212 -3.90 -5.73 23.41
N PRO A 213 -3.56 -6.82 22.70
CA PRO A 213 -4.10 -7.04 21.37
C PRO A 213 -5.62 -7.20 21.45
N ASP A 214 -6.30 -6.93 20.34
CA ASP A 214 -7.76 -6.99 20.17
C ASP A 214 -8.58 -5.99 20.99
N GLU A 215 -7.95 -5.08 21.74
CA GLU A 215 -8.66 -4.06 22.51
C GLU A 215 -9.30 -2.99 21.61
N LYS A 216 -8.53 -2.48 20.62
CA LYS A 216 -9.00 -1.43 19.69
C LYS A 216 -8.37 -1.55 18.32
N TYR A 217 -9.08 -1.05 17.32
CA TYR A 217 -8.52 -0.79 16.00
C TYR A 217 -7.54 0.41 16.07
N ASN A 218 -6.34 0.21 15.54
CA ASN A 218 -5.37 1.28 15.33
C ASN A 218 -4.56 0.98 14.07
N TYR A 219 -4.73 1.80 13.03
CA TYR A 219 -4.05 1.60 11.76
C TYR A 219 -2.56 1.87 11.90
N LEU A 220 -1.75 0.81 11.82
CA LEU A 220 -0.31 0.86 12.01
C LEU A 220 0.42 0.14 10.88
N SER A 221 1.25 0.85 10.13
CA SER A 221 2.02 0.28 9.03
C SER A 221 3.00 -0.80 9.46
N VAL A 222 3.49 -0.73 10.70
CA VAL A 222 4.37 -1.76 11.28
C VAL A 222 3.73 -3.13 11.33
N ASN A 223 2.40 -3.23 11.48
CA ASN A 223 1.69 -4.51 11.46
C ASN A 223 1.96 -5.28 10.16
N THR A 224 1.87 -4.57 9.03
CA THR A 224 2.11 -5.20 7.73
C THR A 224 3.59 -5.49 7.48
N LEU A 225 4.49 -4.69 8.04
CA LEU A 225 5.91 -5.04 8.00
C LEU A 225 6.18 -6.37 8.72
N LEU A 226 5.61 -6.56 9.91
CA LEU A 226 5.73 -7.81 10.66
C LEU A 226 5.11 -9.00 9.90
N LEU A 227 3.94 -8.82 9.27
CA LEU A 227 3.34 -9.83 8.40
C LEU A 227 4.27 -10.20 7.24
N GLY A 228 4.89 -9.21 6.59
CA GLY A 228 5.82 -9.44 5.49
C GLY A 228 7.06 -10.22 5.93
N ILE A 229 7.63 -9.89 7.08
CA ILE A 229 8.77 -10.64 7.64
C ILE A 229 8.37 -12.05 8.03
N ALA A 230 7.18 -12.22 8.62
CA ALA A 230 6.65 -13.54 8.95
C ALA A 230 6.50 -14.41 7.69
N LEU A 231 5.99 -13.85 6.58
CA LEU A 231 5.91 -14.52 5.28
C LEU A 231 7.29 -14.93 4.75
N GLU A 232 8.28 -14.03 4.74
CA GLU A 232 9.63 -14.34 4.27
C GLU A 232 10.22 -15.52 5.07
N ARG A 233 9.99 -15.55 6.38
CA ARG A 233 10.52 -16.61 7.27
C ARG A 233 9.75 -17.91 7.15
N ALA A 234 8.45 -17.87 7.02
CA ALA A 234 7.60 -19.04 6.85
C ALA A 234 7.87 -19.73 5.52
N THR A 235 8.00 -18.97 4.44
CA THR A 235 8.16 -19.50 3.08
C THR A 235 9.62 -19.74 2.68
N GLY A 236 10.58 -19.13 3.38
CA GLY A 236 12.00 -19.12 2.99
C GLY A 236 12.29 -18.28 1.74
N LYS A 237 11.31 -17.54 1.22
CA LYS A 237 11.42 -16.71 -0.01
C LYS A 237 11.35 -15.23 0.32
N LYS A 238 12.02 -14.41 -0.49
CA LYS A 238 11.80 -12.96 -0.45
C LYS A 238 10.38 -12.60 -0.90
N LEU A 239 9.79 -11.55 -0.32
CA LEU A 239 8.40 -11.16 -0.63
C LEU A 239 8.17 -10.87 -2.11
N ASN A 240 9.13 -10.21 -2.80
CA ASN A 240 9.01 -9.95 -4.23
C ASN A 240 8.94 -11.25 -5.03
N GLN A 241 9.77 -12.26 -4.70
CA GLN A 241 9.77 -13.57 -5.35
C GLN A 241 8.48 -14.34 -5.05
N TYR A 242 7.99 -14.27 -3.80
CA TYR A 242 6.74 -14.94 -3.43
C TYR A 242 5.53 -14.28 -4.10
N LEU A 243 5.49 -12.94 -4.18
CA LEU A 243 4.48 -12.21 -4.96
C LEU A 243 4.54 -12.56 -6.45
N GLU A 244 5.74 -12.61 -7.02
CA GLU A 244 5.96 -12.99 -8.42
C GLU A 244 5.41 -14.37 -8.72
N GLU A 245 5.77 -15.37 -7.90
CA GLU A 245 5.39 -16.77 -8.09
C GLU A 245 3.90 -17.01 -7.86
N LYS A 246 3.31 -16.37 -6.83
CA LYS A 246 1.96 -16.70 -6.39
C LYS A 246 0.87 -15.82 -6.98
N ILE A 247 1.19 -14.60 -7.39
CA ILE A 247 0.19 -13.63 -7.88
C ILE A 247 0.59 -13.08 -9.25
N TRP A 248 1.79 -12.51 -9.38
CA TRP A 248 2.16 -11.73 -10.54
C TRP A 248 2.17 -12.56 -11.84
N LYS A 249 2.92 -13.65 -11.85
CA LYS A 249 2.99 -14.58 -12.98
C LYS A 249 1.68 -15.34 -13.22
N PRO A 250 1.05 -15.94 -12.18
CA PRO A 250 -0.21 -16.66 -12.39
C PRO A 250 -1.37 -15.80 -12.90
N LEU A 251 -1.38 -14.48 -12.64
CA LEU A 251 -2.38 -13.56 -13.17
C LEU A 251 -2.04 -13.05 -14.58
N ASN A 252 -0.93 -13.47 -15.15
CA ASN A 252 -0.46 -12.97 -16.44
C ASN A 252 -0.45 -11.43 -16.47
N MET A 253 0.22 -10.82 -15.47
CA MET A 253 0.35 -9.36 -15.39
C MET A 253 0.98 -8.80 -16.67
N GLU A 254 0.52 -7.63 -17.13
CA GLU A 254 0.99 -7.05 -18.39
C GLU A 254 2.43 -6.57 -18.31
N PHE A 255 2.82 -6.11 -17.12
CA PHE A 255 4.10 -5.44 -16.94
C PHE A 255 4.88 -5.99 -15.76
N GLU A 256 6.18 -5.82 -15.84
CA GLU A 256 7.06 -6.00 -14.69
C GLU A 256 6.76 -4.96 -13.63
N ALA A 257 7.04 -5.31 -12.38
CA ALA A 257 6.92 -4.43 -11.25
C ALA A 257 8.19 -4.44 -10.40
N SER A 258 8.20 -3.67 -9.33
CA SER A 258 9.26 -3.76 -8.34
C SER A 258 8.71 -3.50 -6.94
N TRP A 259 9.42 -3.95 -5.92
CA TRP A 259 9.09 -3.66 -4.53
C TRP A 259 10.24 -2.94 -3.86
N SER A 260 9.97 -1.75 -3.31
CA SER A 260 11.01 -0.94 -2.66
C SER A 260 11.52 -1.59 -1.39
N ILE A 261 12.83 -1.48 -1.16
CA ILE A 261 13.54 -1.95 0.04
C ILE A 261 14.10 -0.78 0.84
N ASP A 262 14.49 -1.04 2.08
CA ASP A 262 15.07 -0.04 2.97
C ASP A 262 16.46 0.43 2.52
N SER A 263 17.30 -0.50 2.10
CA SER A 263 18.62 -0.24 1.56
C SER A 263 19.20 -1.48 0.87
N LYS A 264 20.11 -1.30 -0.08
CA LYS A 264 20.85 -2.41 -0.72
C LYS A 264 21.62 -3.27 0.29
N LYS A 265 22.08 -2.66 1.41
CA LYS A 265 22.84 -3.36 2.45
C LYS A 265 21.98 -4.32 3.28
N ASN A 266 20.79 -3.86 3.70
CA ASN A 266 19.94 -4.63 4.60
C ASN A 266 18.88 -5.45 3.84
N ASN A 267 18.52 -5.01 2.63
CA ASN A 267 17.66 -5.74 1.69
C ASN A 267 16.30 -6.14 2.28
N GLN A 268 15.72 -5.30 3.19
CA GLN A 268 14.42 -5.55 3.78
C GLN A 268 13.33 -4.86 2.97
N ILE A 269 12.39 -5.65 2.45
CA ILE A 269 11.24 -5.13 1.70
C ILE A 269 10.35 -4.29 2.60
N LYS A 270 9.91 -3.14 2.09
CA LYS A 270 8.93 -2.27 2.74
C LYS A 270 7.52 -2.83 2.53
N ALA A 271 7.21 -3.94 3.21
CA ALA A 271 5.96 -4.67 3.03
C ALA A 271 4.69 -3.82 3.20
N PHE A 272 4.77 -2.78 4.03
CA PHE A 272 3.67 -1.86 4.31
C PHE A 272 3.36 -0.88 3.18
N CYS A 273 4.22 -0.80 2.14
CA CYS A 273 4.05 0.11 1.00
C CYS A 273 4.83 -0.37 -0.24
N CYS A 274 4.72 0.41 -1.29
CA CYS A 274 5.77 0.61 -2.27
C CYS A 274 6.02 -0.59 -3.21
N ILE A 275 4.95 -1.32 -3.58
CA ILE A 275 4.90 -2.05 -4.85
C ILE A 275 4.77 -0.98 -5.93
N ASN A 276 5.71 -0.97 -6.89
CA ASN A 276 5.76 0.01 -7.96
C ASN A 276 5.30 -0.66 -9.24
N ALA A 277 4.11 -0.33 -9.70
CA ALA A 277 3.46 -1.02 -10.81
C ALA A 277 2.62 -0.05 -11.66
N ARG A 278 2.04 -0.55 -12.75
CA ARG A 278 1.16 0.20 -13.63
C ARG A 278 -0.31 0.03 -13.26
N THR A 279 -1.16 0.91 -13.74
CA THR A 279 -2.59 0.98 -13.38
C THR A 279 -3.33 -0.31 -13.70
N ARG A 280 -3.11 -0.90 -14.88
CA ARG A 280 -3.78 -2.13 -15.33
C ARG A 280 -3.44 -3.33 -14.45
N ASP A 281 -2.20 -3.42 -13.93
CA ASP A 281 -1.81 -4.54 -13.05
C ASP A 281 -2.45 -4.42 -11.67
N PHE A 282 -2.65 -3.20 -11.14
CA PHE A 282 -3.46 -3.01 -9.94
C PHE A 282 -4.93 -3.41 -10.16
N ALA A 283 -5.48 -3.15 -11.34
CA ALA A 283 -6.83 -3.56 -11.67
C ALA A 283 -6.97 -5.10 -11.73
N LYS A 284 -5.97 -5.81 -12.24
CA LYS A 284 -5.94 -7.28 -12.25
C LYS A 284 -5.94 -7.88 -10.85
N PHE A 285 -5.28 -7.23 -9.91
CA PHE A 285 -5.37 -7.64 -8.51
C PHE A 285 -6.80 -7.46 -7.95
N GLY A 286 -7.46 -6.34 -8.29
CA GLY A 286 -8.87 -6.14 -7.96
C GLY A 286 -9.79 -7.20 -8.59
N ARG A 287 -9.51 -7.59 -9.85
CA ARG A 287 -10.24 -8.65 -10.56
C ARG A 287 -10.19 -9.99 -9.85
N LEU A 288 -9.10 -10.29 -9.17
CA LEU A 288 -8.96 -11.52 -8.41
C LEU A 288 -9.98 -11.60 -7.26
N TYR A 289 -10.22 -10.48 -6.56
CA TYR A 289 -11.26 -10.41 -5.53
C TYR A 289 -12.66 -10.46 -6.13
N LEU A 290 -12.88 -9.84 -7.27
CA LEU A 290 -14.13 -9.88 -8.00
C LEU A 290 -14.53 -11.32 -8.39
N ASN A 291 -13.55 -12.16 -8.71
CA ASN A 291 -13.74 -13.53 -9.16
C ASN A 291 -13.46 -14.58 -8.05
N ASN A 292 -13.71 -14.24 -6.78
CA ASN A 292 -13.51 -15.14 -5.64
C ASN A 292 -12.13 -15.81 -5.59
N GLY A 293 -11.09 -15.06 -5.96
CA GLY A 293 -9.71 -15.51 -5.94
C GLY A 293 -9.31 -16.37 -7.14
N LYS A 294 -10.12 -16.46 -8.20
CA LYS A 294 -9.86 -17.31 -9.38
C LYS A 294 -9.37 -16.50 -10.58
N TYR A 295 -8.48 -17.13 -11.33
CA TYR A 295 -8.09 -16.72 -12.67
C TYR A 295 -7.98 -17.93 -13.60
N ASN A 296 -8.64 -17.89 -14.78
CA ASN A 296 -8.66 -18.99 -15.75
C ASN A 296 -8.95 -20.37 -15.08
N GLN A 297 -9.97 -20.44 -14.24
CA GLN A 297 -10.38 -21.61 -13.45
C GLN A 297 -9.35 -22.06 -12.37
N GLN A 298 -8.18 -21.48 -12.31
CA GLN A 298 -7.20 -21.73 -11.27
C GLN A 298 -7.52 -20.88 -10.03
N GLN A 299 -7.55 -21.50 -8.86
CA GLN A 299 -7.64 -20.79 -7.58
C GLN A 299 -6.27 -20.22 -7.25
N ILE A 300 -6.15 -18.89 -7.21
CA ILE A 300 -4.92 -18.16 -6.87
C ILE A 300 -4.92 -17.75 -5.39
N ILE A 301 -6.00 -17.12 -4.94
CA ILE A 301 -6.23 -16.85 -3.51
C ILE A 301 -7.34 -17.79 -3.05
N PRO A 302 -7.19 -18.52 -1.94
CA PRO A 302 -8.24 -19.43 -1.45
C PRO A 302 -9.59 -18.72 -1.33
N GLU A 303 -10.67 -19.37 -1.80
CA GLU A 303 -12.01 -18.79 -1.78
C GLU A 303 -12.46 -18.42 -0.35
N GLU A 304 -12.13 -19.26 0.62
CA GLU A 304 -12.43 -18.99 2.03
C GLU A 304 -11.69 -17.75 2.58
N TRP A 305 -10.49 -17.47 2.04
CA TRP A 305 -9.78 -16.25 2.37
C TRP A 305 -10.47 -15.01 1.82
N ILE A 306 -10.97 -15.08 0.59
CA ILE A 306 -11.75 -14.01 -0.02
C ILE A 306 -13.03 -13.76 0.79
N LYS A 307 -13.78 -14.82 1.13
CA LYS A 307 -15.00 -14.70 1.97
C LYS A 307 -14.71 -14.06 3.32
N LYS A 308 -13.63 -14.49 4.00
CA LYS A 308 -13.20 -13.85 5.26
C LYS A 308 -12.86 -12.38 5.07
N THR A 309 -12.09 -12.05 4.04
CA THR A 309 -11.68 -10.67 3.75
C THR A 309 -12.89 -9.76 3.51
N MET A 310 -13.91 -10.25 2.79
CA MET A 310 -15.10 -9.49 2.43
C MET A 310 -16.18 -9.50 3.51
N ALA A 311 -15.99 -10.24 4.58
CA ALA A 311 -16.95 -10.27 5.69
C ALA A 311 -16.93 -8.95 6.45
N ILE A 312 -18.14 -8.44 6.76
CA ILE A 312 -18.28 -7.24 7.61
C ILE A 312 -18.00 -7.63 9.05
N THR A 313 -17.04 -6.97 9.66
CA THR A 313 -16.75 -7.09 11.08
C THR A 313 -17.02 -5.75 11.78
N ASN A 314 -17.68 -5.78 12.92
CA ASN A 314 -17.97 -4.55 13.68
C ASN A 314 -16.82 -4.15 14.61
N ASN A 315 -15.77 -4.98 14.72
CA ASN A 315 -14.70 -4.81 15.68
C ASN A 315 -13.59 -3.86 15.22
N SER A 316 -13.52 -3.59 13.92
CA SER A 316 -12.50 -2.73 13.32
C SER A 316 -13.15 -1.78 12.32
N LYS A 317 -13.14 -0.50 12.62
CA LYS A 317 -13.62 0.55 11.71
C LYS A 317 -12.55 1.63 11.56
N ASP A 318 -12.33 2.08 10.34
CA ASP A 318 -11.40 3.18 10.09
C ASP A 318 -12.01 4.55 10.46
N SER A 319 -11.23 5.61 10.32
CA SER A 319 -11.65 6.98 10.66
C SER A 319 -12.84 7.51 9.83
N GLN A 320 -13.17 6.84 8.72
CA GLN A 320 -14.33 7.14 7.87
C GLN A 320 -15.51 6.19 8.14
N ASN A 321 -15.43 5.39 9.21
CA ASN A 321 -16.44 4.40 9.63
C ASN A 321 -16.62 3.21 8.69
N TYR A 322 -15.68 2.95 7.76
CA TYR A 322 -15.67 1.74 6.97
C TYR A 322 -15.15 0.55 7.80
N ALA A 323 -15.84 -0.60 7.74
CA ALA A 323 -15.33 -1.82 8.34
C ALA A 323 -13.95 -2.17 7.72
N TYR A 324 -12.99 -2.60 8.57
CA TYR A 324 -11.65 -2.98 8.15
C TYR A 324 -11.42 -4.44 8.48
N ASN A 325 -11.18 -5.25 7.47
CA ASN A 325 -10.98 -6.67 7.63
C ASN A 325 -9.88 -7.18 6.71
N TYR A 326 -8.92 -7.92 7.23
CA TYR A 326 -7.82 -8.54 6.49
C TYR A 326 -7.16 -7.59 5.46
N SER A 327 -6.87 -6.37 5.92
CA SER A 327 -6.23 -5.29 5.13
C SER A 327 -7.07 -4.72 3.99
N TRP A 328 -8.38 -4.94 4.00
CA TRP A 328 -9.36 -4.31 3.12
C TRP A 328 -10.39 -3.50 3.92
N ARG A 329 -11.00 -2.53 3.27
CA ARG A 329 -12.19 -1.86 3.77
C ARG A 329 -13.40 -2.48 3.11
N VAL A 330 -14.38 -2.80 3.93
CA VAL A 330 -15.60 -3.51 3.50
C VAL A 330 -16.79 -2.59 3.72
N LYS A 331 -17.67 -2.49 2.73
CA LYS A 331 -18.89 -1.70 2.75
C LYS A 331 -20.11 -2.62 2.93
N GLU A 332 -21.21 -2.05 3.42
CA GLU A 332 -22.46 -2.79 3.65
C GLU A 332 -23.11 -3.28 2.35
N ASP A 333 -22.85 -2.61 1.22
CA ASP A 333 -23.27 -2.98 -0.12
C ASP A 333 -22.41 -4.10 -0.75
N GLY A 334 -21.50 -4.69 0.01
CA GLY A 334 -20.60 -5.75 -0.47
C GLY A 334 -19.40 -5.25 -1.27
N ALA A 335 -19.28 -3.96 -1.52
CA ALA A 335 -18.08 -3.41 -2.13
C ALA A 335 -16.89 -3.45 -1.16
N ILE A 336 -15.71 -3.65 -1.69
CA ILE A 336 -14.46 -3.56 -0.94
C ILE A 336 -13.49 -2.62 -1.61
N PHE A 337 -12.62 -2.01 -0.82
CA PHE A 337 -11.55 -1.19 -1.40
C PHE A 337 -10.25 -1.22 -0.59
N ALA A 338 -9.14 -1.20 -1.32
CA ALA A 338 -7.83 -0.90 -0.79
C ALA A 338 -7.56 0.60 -0.94
N LYS A 339 -6.86 1.20 0.03
CA LYS A 339 -6.55 2.64 0.06
C LYS A 339 -5.10 2.88 0.39
N GLY A 340 -4.44 3.72 -0.42
CA GLY A 340 -3.07 4.20 -0.20
C GLY A 340 -3.00 5.72 -0.05
N VAL A 341 -1.92 6.19 0.55
CA VAL A 341 -1.60 7.62 0.66
C VAL A 341 -1.60 8.26 -0.73
N LEU A 342 -1.89 9.55 -0.82
CA LEU A 342 -2.02 10.33 -2.05
C LEU A 342 -3.22 9.95 -2.94
N GLY A 343 -4.12 9.10 -2.43
CA GLY A 343 -5.34 8.75 -3.15
C GLY A 343 -5.16 7.61 -4.14
N GLN A 344 -4.35 6.62 -3.78
CA GLN A 344 -4.32 5.34 -4.49
C GLN A 344 -5.50 4.49 -4.02
N PHE A 345 -6.28 3.96 -4.96
CA PHE A 345 -7.43 3.12 -4.67
C PHE A 345 -7.51 1.96 -5.66
N ILE A 346 -7.87 0.79 -5.14
CA ILE A 346 -8.47 -0.31 -5.88
C ILE A 346 -9.85 -0.53 -5.26
N TYR A 347 -10.89 -0.28 -6.01
CA TYR A 347 -12.29 -0.43 -5.60
C TYR A 347 -12.91 -1.58 -6.38
N VAL A 348 -13.55 -2.51 -5.69
CA VAL A 348 -14.18 -3.70 -6.27
C VAL A 348 -15.64 -3.73 -5.84
N PHE A 349 -16.54 -3.77 -6.79
CA PHE A 349 -17.97 -3.86 -6.56
C PHE A 349 -18.53 -5.12 -7.22
N PRO A 350 -18.63 -6.23 -6.47
CA PRO A 350 -19.00 -7.54 -7.03
C PRO A 350 -20.39 -7.58 -7.64
N GLU A 351 -21.38 -6.94 -7.03
CA GLU A 351 -22.78 -6.94 -7.50
C GLU A 351 -22.93 -6.46 -8.95
N LYS A 352 -22.15 -5.45 -9.34
CA LYS A 352 -22.14 -4.89 -10.70
C LYS A 352 -21.00 -5.39 -11.59
N ASN A 353 -20.14 -6.27 -11.04
CA ASN A 353 -18.95 -6.77 -11.71
C ASN A 353 -18.01 -5.63 -12.17
N ILE A 354 -17.80 -4.64 -11.28
CA ILE A 354 -17.01 -3.44 -11.56
C ILE A 354 -15.73 -3.42 -10.71
N ILE A 355 -14.65 -2.98 -11.35
CA ILE A 355 -13.38 -2.60 -10.72
C ILE A 355 -13.10 -1.16 -11.11
N MET A 356 -12.70 -0.35 -10.12
CA MET A 356 -12.13 0.97 -10.38
C MET A 356 -10.76 1.09 -9.77
N VAL A 357 -9.85 1.70 -10.49
CA VAL A 357 -8.52 2.05 -10.00
C VAL A 357 -8.33 3.55 -10.15
N ARG A 358 -7.95 4.20 -9.05
CA ARG A 358 -7.47 5.57 -9.06
C ARG A 358 -6.04 5.62 -8.52
N LEU A 359 -5.16 6.26 -9.26
CA LEU A 359 -3.83 6.62 -8.80
C LEU A 359 -3.72 8.15 -8.82
N GLY A 360 -3.29 8.76 -7.73
CA GLY A 360 -3.28 10.20 -7.57
C GLY A 360 -2.05 10.75 -6.87
N LYS A 361 -1.90 12.07 -6.92
CA LYS A 361 -0.87 12.84 -6.19
C LYS A 361 -1.39 13.41 -4.87
N LYS A 362 -2.72 13.43 -4.68
CA LYS A 362 -3.42 13.92 -3.49
C LYS A 362 -4.78 13.24 -3.35
N THR A 363 -5.30 13.19 -2.15
CA THR A 363 -6.73 12.88 -1.90
C THR A 363 -7.61 14.12 -2.06
N ASP A 364 -7.04 15.28 -1.81
CA ASP A 364 -7.62 16.62 -1.97
C ASP A 364 -8.97 16.80 -1.26
N GLY A 365 -9.15 16.15 -0.11
CA GLY A 365 -10.36 16.22 0.69
C GLY A 365 -11.55 15.41 0.14
N ILE A 366 -11.43 14.81 -1.04
CA ILE A 366 -12.49 14.02 -1.66
C ILE A 366 -12.66 12.67 -0.94
N ASN A 367 -13.90 12.30 -0.64
CA ASN A 367 -14.26 10.95 -0.24
C ASN A 367 -14.34 10.05 -1.48
N TRP A 368 -13.17 9.59 -1.97
CA TRP A 368 -13.07 8.79 -3.18
C TRP A 368 -13.87 7.50 -3.15
N PRO A 369 -13.97 6.75 -2.02
CA PRO A 369 -14.86 5.59 -1.97
C PRO A 369 -16.32 5.92 -2.24
N GLN A 370 -16.83 7.02 -1.70
CA GLN A 370 -18.19 7.50 -1.97
C GLN A 370 -18.35 7.99 -3.42
N PHE A 371 -17.33 8.68 -3.94
CA PHE A 371 -17.30 9.10 -5.35
C PHE A 371 -17.41 7.90 -6.31
N MET A 372 -16.61 6.84 -6.07
CA MET A 372 -16.62 5.62 -6.87
C MET A 372 -17.94 4.85 -6.75
N GLU A 373 -18.52 4.81 -5.55
CA GLU A 373 -19.83 4.20 -5.31
C GLU A 373 -20.94 4.86 -6.14
N LEU A 374 -20.97 6.18 -6.15
CA LEU A 374 -21.98 6.92 -6.93
C LEU A 374 -21.81 6.70 -8.44
N ILE A 375 -20.54 6.71 -8.93
CA ILE A 375 -20.28 6.33 -10.33
C ILE A 375 -20.76 4.89 -10.60
N CYS A 376 -20.51 3.95 -9.70
CA CYS A 376 -21.00 2.59 -9.86
C CYS A 376 -22.54 2.54 -9.94
N SER A 377 -23.24 3.42 -9.22
CA SER A 377 -24.70 3.45 -9.21
C SER A 377 -25.26 3.88 -10.58
N ASP A 378 -24.55 4.74 -11.29
CA ASP A 378 -24.95 5.27 -12.60
C ASP A 378 -24.55 4.33 -13.76
N LEU A 379 -23.64 3.38 -13.53
CA LEU A 379 -23.20 2.36 -14.50
C LEU A 379 -24.01 1.07 -14.39
#